data_4a675ddfed7ff8046e8ea907ad800549
#
_entry.id   4a675ddfed7ff8046e8ea907ad800549
#
_cell.length_a   1.000
_cell.length_b   1.000
_cell.length_c   1.000
_cell.angle_alpha   90.00
_cell.angle_beta   90.00
_cell.angle_gamma   90.00
#
_symmetry.space_group_name_H-M   'P 1'
#
loop_
_entity.id
_entity.type
_entity.pdbx_description
1 polymer ?
#
loop_
_entity_poly.entity_id
_entity_poly.type
_entity_poly.pdbx_seq_one_letter_code
_entity_poly.pdbx_strand_id
1 'polypeptide(L)'
;MYQVKLFNKISKVGLDDLDPAKYTCSEDYEDYDAVLVRSAKLHDTKFPADLKCIARAGAGVNNIPLDRCSEEGIVVFNTPGANANAVKELVICGLLMASRDIVGGIEWTKSLSGTPDIGPAAEKGKSKFAGPEIMGKRLGVIGLGAIGVRVANAAVALDME
;
A
#
# COMPACT_ATOMS: atom_id res chain seq x y z
N MET A 1 19.95 24.99 8.57
CA MET A 1 18.62 24.48 8.18
C MET A 1 18.90 23.22 7.40
N TYR A 2 18.26 22.11 7.75
CA TYR A 2 18.49 20.83 7.08
C TYR A 2 17.64 20.75 5.81
N GLN A 3 18.26 20.28 4.73
CA GLN A 3 17.62 20.06 3.43
C GLN A 3 17.21 18.60 3.30
N VAL A 4 15.93 18.36 3.07
CA VAL A 4 15.36 17.01 2.92
C VAL A 4 14.93 16.80 1.47
N LYS A 5 15.62 15.92 0.75
CA LYS A 5 15.26 15.55 -0.62
C LYS A 5 14.11 14.56 -0.62
N LEU A 6 13.11 14.86 -1.42
CA LEU A 6 11.96 13.97 -1.63
C LEU A 6 12.16 13.12 -2.88
N PHE A 7 12.12 11.79 -2.71
CA PHE A 7 12.05 10.84 -3.81
C PHE A 7 10.65 10.23 -3.86
N ASN A 8 9.94 10.44 -4.93
CA ASN A 8 8.52 10.20 -5.10
C ASN A 8 7.63 11.20 -4.31
N LYS A 9 6.34 11.14 -4.62
CA LYS A 9 5.36 11.96 -3.91
C LYS A 9 5.21 11.47 -2.46
N ILE A 10 5.63 12.28 -1.52
CA ILE A 10 5.40 12.12 -0.08
C ILE A 10 4.14 12.89 0.32
N SER A 11 3.36 12.35 1.23
CA SER A 11 2.13 13.00 1.71
C SER A 11 2.46 14.33 2.39
N LYS A 12 1.76 15.39 1.98
CA LYS A 12 1.91 16.72 2.58
C LYS A 12 1.63 16.69 4.10
N VAL A 13 0.66 15.90 4.55
CA VAL A 13 0.34 15.74 5.98
C VAL A 13 1.56 15.34 6.79
N GLY A 14 2.38 14.40 6.29
CA GLY A 14 3.61 14.01 6.99
C GLY A 14 4.75 15.03 6.86
N LEU A 15 4.76 15.83 5.79
CA LEU A 15 5.74 16.92 5.65
C LEU A 15 5.43 18.11 6.55
N ASP A 16 4.15 18.38 6.79
CA ASP A 16 3.69 19.48 7.66
C ASP A 16 4.03 19.25 9.14
N ASP A 17 4.37 18.00 9.54
CA ASP A 17 4.87 17.67 10.88
C ASP A 17 6.34 18.08 11.09
N LEU A 18 7.08 18.38 10.02
CA LEU A 18 8.45 18.84 10.13
C LEU A 18 8.49 20.32 10.49
N ASP A 19 9.27 20.67 11.52
CA ASP A 19 9.47 22.06 11.95
C ASP A 19 10.09 22.90 10.81
N PRO A 20 9.37 23.86 10.21
CA PRO A 20 9.86 24.65 9.08
C PRO A 20 11.02 25.57 9.44
N ALA A 21 11.27 25.82 10.74
CA ALA A 21 12.45 26.55 11.18
C ALA A 21 13.74 25.70 11.11
N LYS A 22 13.62 24.37 11.03
CA LYS A 22 14.75 23.44 11.01
C LYS A 22 14.91 22.71 9.69
N TYR A 23 13.80 22.42 8.98
CA TYR A 23 13.78 21.57 7.80
C TYR A 23 13.14 22.27 6.60
N THR A 24 13.72 22.05 5.44
CA THR A 24 13.11 22.37 4.14
C THR A 24 13.06 21.12 3.28
N CYS A 25 11.97 20.93 2.54
CA CYS A 25 11.73 19.75 1.72
C CYS A 25 11.55 20.12 0.25
N SER A 26 12.27 19.47 -0.65
CA SER A 26 12.09 19.63 -2.11
C SER A 26 12.47 18.37 -2.86
N GLU A 27 11.88 18.20 -4.05
CA GLU A 27 12.31 17.20 -5.03
C GLU A 27 13.52 17.64 -5.85
N ASP A 28 13.87 18.94 -5.82
CA ASP A 28 14.88 19.55 -6.69
C ASP A 28 16.28 19.68 -6.04
N TYR A 29 16.42 19.36 -4.74
CA TYR A 29 17.72 19.49 -4.07
C TYR A 29 18.79 18.57 -4.72
N GLU A 30 19.91 19.12 -5.10
CA GLU A 30 21.10 18.38 -5.56
C GLU A 30 22.01 18.02 -4.39
N ASP A 31 22.10 18.91 -3.40
CA ASP A 31 22.78 18.71 -2.10
C ASP A 31 21.74 18.67 -1.00
N TYR A 32 21.83 17.69 -0.10
CA TYR A 32 20.81 17.44 0.92
C TYR A 32 21.33 16.63 2.11
N ASP A 33 20.81 16.94 3.30
CA ASP A 33 21.18 16.28 4.55
C ASP A 33 20.41 14.97 4.80
N ALA A 34 19.20 14.86 4.27
CA ALA A 34 18.34 13.70 4.48
C ALA A 34 17.50 13.38 3.25
N VAL A 35 16.99 12.16 3.19
CA VAL A 35 16.11 11.67 2.13
C VAL A 35 14.81 11.13 2.73
N LEU A 36 13.67 11.52 2.13
CA LEU A 36 12.40 10.82 2.28
C LEU A 36 12.08 10.11 0.97
N VAL A 37 11.90 8.79 1.01
CA VAL A 37 11.64 7.95 -0.16
C VAL A 37 10.48 7.00 0.08
N ARG A 38 9.73 6.68 -0.97
CA ARG A 38 8.69 5.64 -0.93
C ARG A 38 9.10 4.42 -1.76
N SER A 39 9.17 4.54 -3.09
CA SER A 39 9.39 3.42 -4.01
C SER A 39 10.54 3.64 -4.99
N ALA A 40 11.13 4.83 -5.06
CA ALA A 40 12.27 5.08 -5.93
C ALA A 40 13.44 4.16 -5.57
N LYS A 41 14.13 3.64 -6.58
CA LYS A 41 15.36 2.85 -6.41
C LYS A 41 16.54 3.79 -6.19
N LEU A 42 17.26 3.61 -5.10
CA LEU A 42 18.39 4.46 -4.73
C LEU A 42 19.76 3.80 -4.96
N HIS A 43 19.81 2.59 -5.53
CA HIS A 43 21.04 1.83 -5.72
C HIS A 43 22.06 2.58 -6.60
N ASP A 44 21.59 3.23 -7.66
CA ASP A 44 22.43 3.98 -8.61
C ASP A 44 22.50 5.49 -8.32
N THR A 45 21.86 5.93 -7.22
CA THR A 45 21.84 7.33 -6.83
C THR A 45 23.18 7.71 -6.20
N LYS A 46 23.78 8.81 -6.66
CA LYS A 46 24.93 9.41 -5.97
C LYS A 46 24.41 10.19 -4.76
N PHE A 47 24.90 9.84 -3.59
CA PHE A 47 24.58 10.56 -2.36
C PHE A 47 25.58 11.68 -2.12
N PRO A 48 25.14 12.84 -1.57
CA PRO A 48 26.04 13.84 -1.04
C PRO A 48 26.90 13.26 0.08
N ALA A 49 28.14 13.76 0.22
CA ALA A 49 29.06 13.26 1.25
C ALA A 49 28.55 13.47 2.68
N ASP A 50 27.72 14.49 2.88
CA ASP A 50 27.15 14.87 4.20
C ASP A 50 25.76 14.28 4.46
N LEU A 51 25.28 13.35 3.62
CA LEU A 51 23.98 12.69 3.81
C LEU A 51 23.96 11.94 5.14
N LYS A 52 23.04 12.29 6.02
CA LYS A 52 22.93 11.76 7.39
C LYS A 52 21.99 10.56 7.47
N CYS A 53 20.86 10.64 6.76
CA CYS A 53 19.86 9.57 6.87
C CYS A 53 18.95 9.47 5.64
N ILE A 54 18.37 8.27 5.49
CA ILE A 54 17.32 7.94 4.53
C ILE A 54 16.15 7.38 5.30
N ALA A 55 14.98 8.00 5.18
CA ALA A 55 13.75 7.49 5.79
C ALA A 55 12.77 7.02 4.70
N ARG A 56 12.34 5.75 4.80
CA ARG A 56 11.40 5.15 3.87
C ARG A 56 9.98 5.19 4.40
N ALA A 57 9.08 5.77 3.62
CA ALA A 57 7.64 5.66 3.85
C ALA A 57 7.14 4.28 3.38
N GLY A 58 7.45 3.24 4.15
CA GLY A 58 7.10 1.85 3.88
C GLY A 58 7.91 0.85 4.70
N ALA A 59 7.48 -0.41 4.73
CA ALA A 59 8.08 -1.45 5.58
C ALA A 59 9.36 -2.07 4.98
N GLY A 60 9.35 -2.40 3.68
CA GLY A 60 10.53 -2.98 3.02
C GLY A 60 11.62 -1.95 2.79
N VAL A 61 12.85 -2.39 2.54
CA VAL A 61 14.02 -1.53 2.28
C VAL A 61 14.81 -1.96 1.06
N ASN A 62 14.24 -2.83 0.25
CA ASN A 62 14.87 -3.42 -0.94
C ASN A 62 15.20 -2.43 -2.06
N ASN A 63 14.71 -1.21 -1.97
CA ASN A 63 15.01 -0.11 -2.89
C ASN A 63 16.15 0.80 -2.39
N ILE A 64 16.74 0.51 -1.23
CA ILE A 64 17.80 1.28 -0.59
C ILE A 64 19.07 0.41 -0.53
N PRO A 65 20.25 0.89 -0.93
CA PRO A 65 21.51 0.15 -0.85
C PRO A 65 22.04 0.12 0.59
N LEU A 66 21.53 -0.79 1.43
CA LEU A 66 21.83 -0.85 2.87
C LEU A 66 23.31 -1.01 3.17
N ASP A 67 24.01 -1.89 2.43
CA ASP A 67 25.43 -2.15 2.67
C ASP A 67 26.25 -0.86 2.45
N ARG A 68 26.00 -0.18 1.34
CA ARG A 68 26.61 1.11 1.03
C ARG A 68 26.25 2.18 2.08
N CYS A 69 24.98 2.25 2.50
CA CYS A 69 24.59 3.18 3.55
C CYS A 69 25.35 2.93 4.86
N SER A 70 25.56 1.66 5.21
CA SER A 70 26.33 1.27 6.40
C SER A 70 27.79 1.67 6.29
N GLU A 71 28.41 1.48 5.13
CA GLU A 71 29.81 1.86 4.86
C GLU A 71 30.01 3.37 4.90
N GLU A 72 29.04 4.13 4.37
CA GLU A 72 29.07 5.59 4.32
C GLU A 72 28.54 6.25 5.61
N GLY A 73 28.10 5.47 6.61
CA GLY A 73 27.59 5.99 7.89
C GLY A 73 26.19 6.64 7.80
N ILE A 74 25.42 6.29 6.77
CA ILE A 74 24.06 6.81 6.55
C ILE A 74 23.05 5.96 7.30
N VAL A 75 22.27 6.57 8.20
CA VAL A 75 21.23 5.85 8.96
C VAL A 75 20.00 5.63 8.10
N VAL A 76 19.46 4.39 8.06
CA VAL A 76 18.27 4.06 7.30
C VAL A 76 17.10 3.76 8.24
N PHE A 77 16.00 4.47 8.05
CA PHE A 77 14.73 4.26 8.77
C PHE A 77 13.65 3.72 7.84
N ASN A 78 12.76 2.92 8.38
CA ASN A 78 11.55 2.46 7.70
C ASN A 78 10.32 2.56 8.62
N THR A 79 9.11 2.32 8.07
CA THR A 79 7.85 2.43 8.80
C THR A 79 7.07 1.10 8.77
N PRO A 80 7.56 0.05 9.47
CA PRO A 80 6.91 -1.25 9.46
C PRO A 80 5.53 -1.18 10.12
N GLY A 81 4.53 -1.81 9.47
CA GLY A 81 3.17 -1.90 10.00
C GLY A 81 2.27 -0.69 9.77
N ALA A 82 2.80 0.44 9.29
CA ALA A 82 2.01 1.66 9.09
C ALA A 82 0.80 1.46 8.16
N ASN A 83 0.94 0.66 7.10
CA ASN A 83 -0.13 0.34 6.15
C ASN A 83 -0.81 -1.01 6.40
N ALA A 84 -0.51 -1.70 7.49
CA ALA A 84 -0.94 -3.08 7.70
C ALA A 84 -2.47 -3.24 7.71
N ASN A 85 -3.19 -2.28 8.27
CA ASN A 85 -4.65 -2.29 8.26
C ASN A 85 -5.22 -2.10 6.85
N ALA A 86 -4.71 -1.14 6.10
CA ALA A 86 -5.15 -0.88 4.72
C ALA A 86 -4.92 -2.10 3.81
N VAL A 87 -3.78 -2.78 3.97
CA VAL A 87 -3.50 -4.02 3.23
C VAL A 87 -4.46 -5.14 3.64
N LYS A 88 -4.74 -5.32 4.94
CA LYS A 88 -5.76 -6.28 5.41
C LYS A 88 -7.11 -6.02 4.73
N GLU A 89 -7.58 -4.78 4.71
CA GLU A 89 -8.87 -4.43 4.08
C GLU A 89 -8.89 -4.77 2.59
N LEU A 90 -7.81 -4.48 1.88
CA LEU A 90 -7.69 -4.83 0.46
C LEU A 90 -7.67 -6.35 0.23
N VAL A 91 -7.03 -7.12 1.12
CA VAL A 91 -7.05 -8.59 1.06
C VAL A 91 -8.46 -9.13 1.23
N ILE A 92 -9.23 -8.63 2.23
CA ILE A 92 -10.62 -9.05 2.43
C ILE A 92 -11.48 -8.69 1.21
N CYS A 93 -11.31 -7.49 0.66
CA CYS A 93 -11.95 -7.11 -0.60
C CYS A 93 -11.63 -8.10 -1.72
N GLY A 94 -10.35 -8.46 -1.89
CA GLY A 94 -9.91 -9.43 -2.89
C GLY A 94 -10.52 -10.82 -2.70
N LEU A 95 -10.64 -11.31 -1.47
CA LEU A 95 -11.28 -12.58 -1.14
C LEU A 95 -12.78 -12.59 -1.55
N LEU A 96 -13.49 -11.51 -1.26
CA LEU A 96 -14.90 -11.36 -1.65
C LEU A 96 -15.06 -11.27 -3.17
N MET A 97 -14.19 -10.53 -3.84
CA MET A 97 -14.19 -10.43 -5.31
C MET A 97 -13.81 -11.75 -5.98
N ALA A 98 -12.93 -12.55 -5.39
CA ALA A 98 -12.55 -13.87 -5.91
C ALA A 98 -13.65 -14.92 -5.71
N SER A 99 -14.46 -14.78 -4.66
CA SER A 99 -15.58 -15.71 -4.39
C SER A 99 -16.83 -15.41 -5.21
N ARG A 100 -17.00 -14.17 -5.66
CA ARG A 100 -18.16 -13.69 -6.43
C ARG A 100 -17.69 -12.81 -7.57
N ASP A 101 -18.27 -12.94 -8.74
CA ASP A 101 -17.92 -12.09 -9.90
C ASP A 101 -18.55 -10.69 -9.77
N ILE A 102 -18.04 -9.93 -8.79
CA ILE A 102 -18.52 -8.56 -8.51
C ILE A 102 -18.21 -7.63 -9.69
N VAL A 103 -17.02 -7.76 -10.29
CA VAL A 103 -16.60 -6.90 -11.41
C VAL A 103 -17.46 -7.18 -12.63
N GLY A 104 -17.65 -8.45 -13.01
CA GLY A 104 -18.53 -8.83 -14.09
C GLY A 104 -19.99 -8.39 -13.85
N GLY A 105 -20.47 -8.50 -12.61
CA GLY A 105 -21.78 -8.01 -12.21
C GLY A 105 -21.94 -6.50 -12.40
N ILE A 106 -20.93 -5.71 -12.06
CA ILE A 106 -20.91 -4.26 -12.29
C ILE A 106 -20.97 -3.92 -13.78
N GLU A 107 -20.13 -4.55 -14.60
CA GLU A 107 -20.10 -4.31 -16.04
C GLU A 107 -21.44 -4.72 -16.70
N TRP A 108 -21.97 -5.86 -16.29
CA TRP A 108 -23.28 -6.30 -16.77
C TRP A 108 -24.38 -5.31 -16.38
N THR A 109 -24.41 -4.84 -15.11
CA THR A 109 -25.40 -3.84 -14.65
C THR A 109 -25.33 -2.56 -15.47
N LYS A 110 -24.13 -2.08 -15.78
CA LYS A 110 -23.92 -0.93 -16.66
C LYS A 110 -24.49 -1.18 -18.06
N SER A 111 -24.36 -2.39 -18.60
CA SER A 111 -24.87 -2.74 -19.92
C SER A 111 -26.41 -2.75 -20.01
N LEU A 112 -27.12 -2.79 -18.89
CA LEU A 112 -28.58 -2.69 -18.85
C LEU A 112 -29.08 -1.26 -18.99
N SER A 113 -28.21 -0.26 -18.99
CA SER A 113 -28.59 1.15 -19.15
C SER A 113 -29.32 1.35 -20.49
N GLY A 114 -30.50 1.98 -20.42
CA GLY A 114 -31.35 2.20 -21.60
C GLY A 114 -32.22 1.00 -22.02
N THR A 115 -32.15 -0.13 -21.31
CA THR A 115 -33.03 -1.27 -21.56
C THR A 115 -34.44 -0.97 -21.03
N PRO A 116 -35.50 -1.17 -21.82
CA PRO A 116 -36.86 -1.16 -21.30
C PRO A 116 -37.02 -2.29 -20.26
N ASP A 117 -37.77 -2.04 -19.18
CA ASP A 117 -38.02 -3.03 -18.15
C ASP A 117 -36.76 -3.61 -17.47
N ILE A 118 -35.88 -2.75 -16.97
CA ILE A 118 -34.63 -3.14 -16.27
C ILE A 118 -34.88 -4.17 -15.15
N GLY A 119 -35.97 -4.07 -14.40
CA GLY A 119 -36.28 -4.98 -13.30
C GLY A 119 -36.33 -6.45 -13.74
N PRO A 120 -37.17 -6.86 -14.69
CA PRO A 120 -37.20 -8.22 -15.23
C PRO A 120 -35.85 -8.68 -15.85
N ALA A 121 -35.15 -7.79 -16.53
CA ALA A 121 -33.83 -8.10 -17.10
C ALA A 121 -32.80 -8.39 -16.00
N ALA A 122 -32.79 -7.60 -14.93
CA ALA A 122 -31.92 -7.80 -13.77
C ALA A 122 -32.25 -9.13 -13.06
N GLU A 123 -33.51 -9.41 -12.78
CA GLU A 123 -33.91 -10.67 -12.14
C GLU A 123 -33.48 -11.90 -12.96
N LYS A 124 -33.64 -11.86 -14.26
CA LYS A 124 -33.26 -12.97 -15.16
C LYS A 124 -31.77 -13.21 -15.24
N GLY A 125 -30.95 -12.15 -15.10
CA GLY A 125 -29.50 -12.22 -15.34
C GLY A 125 -28.65 -12.31 -14.08
N LYS A 126 -29.14 -11.88 -12.91
CA LYS A 126 -28.36 -11.77 -11.66
C LYS A 126 -27.71 -13.08 -11.20
N SER A 127 -28.32 -14.23 -11.48
CA SER A 127 -27.82 -15.54 -11.09
C SER A 127 -26.48 -15.92 -11.73
N LYS A 128 -26.08 -15.27 -12.83
CA LYS A 128 -24.79 -15.50 -13.49
C LYS A 128 -23.61 -15.07 -12.62
N PHE A 129 -23.84 -14.15 -11.68
CA PHE A 129 -22.83 -13.58 -10.80
C PHE A 129 -22.90 -14.14 -9.37
N ALA A 130 -23.73 -15.16 -9.16
CA ALA A 130 -23.74 -15.90 -7.92
C ALA A 130 -22.41 -16.65 -7.75
N GLY A 131 -21.90 -16.65 -6.52
CA GLY A 131 -20.66 -17.37 -6.18
C GLY A 131 -20.76 -17.96 -4.77
N PRO A 132 -19.77 -18.77 -4.36
CA PRO A 132 -19.73 -19.36 -3.03
C PRO A 132 -19.54 -18.31 -1.94
N GLU A 133 -20.07 -18.58 -0.77
CA GLU A 133 -19.73 -17.84 0.44
C GLU A 133 -18.31 -18.19 0.89
N ILE A 134 -17.66 -17.25 1.58
CA ILE A 134 -16.32 -17.49 2.16
C ILE A 134 -16.41 -18.19 3.53
N MET A 135 -17.56 -18.15 4.19
CA MET A 135 -17.84 -18.88 5.43
C MET A 135 -17.46 -20.35 5.30
N GLY A 136 -16.76 -20.90 6.29
CA GLY A 136 -16.28 -22.28 6.33
C GLY A 136 -15.20 -22.62 5.29
N LYS A 137 -14.69 -21.64 4.55
CA LYS A 137 -13.53 -21.83 3.65
C LYS A 137 -12.25 -21.70 4.42
N ARG A 138 -11.22 -22.46 4.01
CA ARG A 138 -9.89 -22.39 4.60
C ARG A 138 -9.05 -21.32 3.96
N LEU A 139 -8.43 -20.45 4.78
CA LEU A 139 -7.48 -19.45 4.35
C LEU A 139 -6.07 -19.80 4.84
N GLY A 140 -5.18 -20.14 3.91
CA GLY A 140 -3.75 -20.28 4.23
C GLY A 140 -3.07 -18.91 4.27
N VAL A 141 -2.46 -18.56 5.42
CA VAL A 141 -1.68 -17.32 5.57
C VAL A 141 -0.21 -17.66 5.71
N ILE A 142 0.60 -17.29 4.73
CA ILE A 142 2.06 -17.48 4.76
C ILE A 142 2.71 -16.24 5.38
N GLY A 143 3.19 -16.39 6.63
CA GLY A 143 3.80 -15.32 7.41
C GLY A 143 2.79 -14.56 8.28
N LEU A 144 2.97 -14.68 9.61
CA LEU A 144 2.15 -14.02 10.63
C LEU A 144 2.82 -12.74 11.15
N GLY A 145 3.27 -11.89 10.24
CA GLY A 145 3.76 -10.54 10.57
C GLY A 145 2.61 -9.55 10.77
N ALA A 146 2.94 -8.25 10.77
CA ALA A 146 1.97 -7.16 11.06
C ALA A 146 0.70 -7.20 10.19
N ILE A 147 0.81 -7.67 8.95
CA ILE A 147 -0.33 -7.83 8.03
C ILE A 147 -1.01 -9.18 8.22
N GLY A 148 -0.24 -10.28 8.20
CA GLY A 148 -0.77 -11.64 8.24
C GLY A 148 -1.65 -11.92 9.46
N VAL A 149 -1.24 -11.47 10.64
CA VAL A 149 -2.05 -11.58 11.87
C VAL A 149 -3.39 -10.85 11.73
N ARG A 150 -3.40 -9.65 11.15
CA ARG A 150 -4.63 -8.88 10.94
C ARG A 150 -5.57 -9.55 9.94
N VAL A 151 -5.00 -10.12 8.86
CA VAL A 151 -5.77 -10.88 7.86
C VAL A 151 -6.37 -12.13 8.47
N ALA A 152 -5.57 -12.92 9.21
CA ALA A 152 -6.04 -14.14 9.87
C ALA A 152 -7.19 -13.84 10.86
N ASN A 153 -7.03 -12.84 11.71
CA ASN A 153 -8.08 -12.45 12.66
C ASN A 153 -9.37 -11.98 11.94
N ALA A 154 -9.23 -11.24 10.84
CA ALA A 154 -10.39 -10.82 10.04
C ALA A 154 -11.08 -12.01 9.36
N ALA A 155 -10.32 -12.98 8.85
CA ALA A 155 -10.86 -14.19 8.26
C ALA A 155 -11.64 -15.04 9.28
N VAL A 156 -11.13 -15.21 10.49
CA VAL A 156 -11.84 -15.87 11.59
C VAL A 156 -13.13 -15.14 11.93
N ALA A 157 -13.13 -13.80 11.97
CA ALA A 157 -14.33 -13.00 12.21
C ALA A 157 -15.38 -13.09 11.07
N LEU A 158 -14.98 -13.60 9.90
CA LEU A 158 -15.84 -13.91 8.75
C LEU A 158 -16.16 -15.41 8.66
N ASP A 159 -16.02 -16.15 9.76
CA ASP A 159 -16.29 -17.57 9.90
C ASP A 159 -15.48 -18.45 8.90
N MET A 160 -14.27 -18.03 8.53
CA MET A 160 -13.30 -18.84 7.79
C MET A 160 -12.45 -19.69 8.75
N GLU A 161 -11.87 -20.77 8.23
CA GLU A 161 -10.93 -21.66 8.93
C GLU A 161 -9.47 -21.38 8.51
#